data_d920d81e334e4bafd8b418ed89380d72
#
_entry.id   d920d81e334e4bafd8b418ed89380d72
#
_cell.length_a   1.000
_cell.length_b   1.000
_cell.length_c   1.000
_cell.angle_alpha   90.00
_cell.angle_beta   90.00
_cell.angle_gamma   90.00
#
_symmetry.space_group_name_H-M   'P 1'
#
loop_
_entity.id
_entity.type
_entity.pdbx_description
1 polymer ?
#
loop_
_entity_poly.entity_id
_entity_poly.type
_entity_poly.pdbx_seq_one_letter_code
_entity_poly.pdbx_strand_id
1 'polypeptide(L)'
;PRRRPDALPASDGAVVGSGAGADPRRALDAVLRRCLAWGVAVGGIIGSVLAVASPWLPRAFTSEVSVATTATPALLVAASAMPLAGAVYLFDGVLTGAGDGRYLAGAGLVTLVPYLPLTVVVARGWLPLTFSTASPTGGLVWLWVAFAWVFMGMRALTTGLRARGGAWRR
;
A
#
# COMPACT_ATOMS: atom_id res chain seq x y z
N PRO A 1 -10.49 -30.70 66.17
CA PRO A 1 -10.17 -31.12 64.84
C PRO A 1 -10.89 -30.22 63.81
N ARG A 2 -10.12 -29.33 63.21
CA ARG A 2 -10.65 -28.41 62.17
C ARG A 2 -10.64 -29.18 60.84
N ARG A 3 -11.81 -29.46 60.27
CA ARG A 3 -11.94 -29.92 58.89
C ARG A 3 -11.40 -28.85 57.96
N ARG A 4 -10.46 -29.22 57.10
CA ARG A 4 -10.06 -28.43 55.93
C ARG A 4 -11.27 -28.46 54.96
N PRO A 5 -11.68 -27.33 54.39
CA PRO A 5 -12.59 -27.35 53.24
C PRO A 5 -11.88 -28.00 52.08
N ASP A 6 -12.59 -28.94 51.48
CA ASP A 6 -12.14 -29.74 50.34
C ASP A 6 -11.71 -28.82 49.21
N ALA A 7 -10.50 -29.05 48.71
CA ALA A 7 -9.99 -28.43 47.49
C ALA A 7 -10.97 -28.80 46.38
N LEU A 8 -11.57 -27.78 45.78
CA LEU A 8 -12.30 -27.93 44.53
C LEU A 8 -11.35 -28.57 43.51
N PRO A 9 -11.79 -29.57 42.75
CA PRO A 9 -10.95 -30.12 41.67
C PRO A 9 -10.66 -28.99 40.68
N ALA A 10 -9.39 -28.85 40.36
CA ALA A 10 -8.95 -27.98 39.27
C ALA A 10 -9.59 -28.51 37.99
N SER A 11 -10.79 -28.04 37.71
CA SER A 11 -11.48 -28.33 36.47
C SER A 11 -10.78 -27.56 35.35
N ASP A 12 -10.00 -28.33 34.62
CA ASP A 12 -9.96 -28.23 33.18
C ASP A 12 -9.57 -26.89 32.55
N GLY A 13 -8.34 -26.46 32.85
CA GLY A 13 -7.55 -25.63 31.90
C GLY A 13 -7.10 -26.40 30.65
N ALA A 14 -7.69 -27.58 30.36
CA ALA A 14 -7.21 -28.51 29.33
C ALA A 14 -7.88 -28.38 27.96
N VAL A 15 -8.76 -27.40 27.76
CA VAL A 15 -9.42 -27.21 26.42
C VAL A 15 -8.83 -26.08 25.59
N VAL A 16 -7.85 -25.33 26.10
CA VAL A 16 -7.13 -24.31 25.32
C VAL A 16 -5.81 -24.84 24.73
N GLY A 17 -5.55 -26.12 24.83
CA GLY A 17 -4.24 -26.74 24.58
C GLY A 17 -3.99 -27.35 23.20
N SER A 18 -4.83 -27.20 22.18
CA SER A 18 -4.55 -27.79 20.86
C SER A 18 -3.96 -26.82 19.82
N GLY A 19 -3.62 -25.59 20.24
CA GLY A 19 -2.90 -24.61 19.40
C GLY A 19 -1.48 -24.30 19.88
N ALA A 20 -0.94 -25.01 20.87
CA ALA A 20 0.29 -24.65 21.60
C ALA A 20 1.60 -25.09 20.95
N GLY A 21 1.68 -25.16 19.63
CA GLY A 21 2.93 -25.51 18.91
C GLY A 21 3.34 -24.55 17.80
N ALA A 22 2.49 -23.58 17.43
CA ALA A 22 2.83 -22.64 16.38
C ALA A 22 3.63 -21.46 16.99
N ASP A 23 4.86 -21.28 16.55
CA ASP A 23 5.64 -20.07 16.85
C ASP A 23 4.78 -18.82 16.53
N PRO A 24 4.49 -17.95 17.53
CA PRO A 24 3.65 -16.78 17.34
C PRO A 24 4.11 -15.88 16.18
N ARG A 25 5.43 -15.88 15.90
CA ARG A 25 6.02 -15.14 14.78
C ARG A 25 5.59 -15.74 13.44
N ARG A 26 5.58 -17.07 13.31
CA ARG A 26 5.15 -17.75 12.08
C ARG A 26 3.66 -17.56 11.81
N ALA A 27 2.85 -17.59 12.87
CA ALA A 27 1.42 -17.30 12.75
C ALA A 27 1.16 -15.86 12.27
N LEU A 28 1.86 -14.87 12.84
CA LEU A 28 1.76 -13.48 12.42
C LEU A 28 2.21 -13.28 10.97
N ASP A 29 3.34 -13.89 10.58
CA ASP A 29 3.83 -13.80 9.20
C ASP A 29 2.88 -14.46 8.19
N ALA A 30 2.19 -15.52 8.58
CA ALA A 30 1.15 -16.15 7.74
C ALA A 30 -0.05 -15.22 7.55
N VAL A 31 -0.52 -14.58 8.61
CA VAL A 31 -1.60 -13.58 8.56
C VAL A 31 -1.20 -12.40 7.67
N LEU A 32 -0.02 -11.82 7.89
CA LEU A 32 0.48 -10.70 7.09
C LEU A 32 0.55 -11.03 5.59
N ARG A 33 1.08 -12.21 5.25
CA ARG A 33 1.12 -12.66 3.83
C ARG A 33 -0.28 -12.81 3.24
N ARG A 34 -1.22 -13.34 4.01
CA ARG A 34 -2.61 -13.50 3.55
C ARG A 34 -3.29 -12.16 3.35
N CYS A 35 -3.15 -11.24 4.29
CA CYS A 35 -3.65 -9.88 4.17
C CYS A 35 -3.01 -9.16 2.98
N LEU A 36 -1.68 -9.32 2.77
CA LEU A 36 -1.00 -8.74 1.62
C LEU A 36 -1.54 -9.27 0.28
N ALA A 37 -1.75 -10.59 0.19
CA ALA A 37 -2.34 -11.18 -1.01
C ALA A 37 -3.74 -10.61 -1.29
N TRP A 38 -4.57 -10.46 -0.26
CA TRP A 38 -5.88 -9.82 -0.38
C TRP A 38 -5.78 -8.33 -0.77
N GLY A 39 -4.88 -7.57 -0.15
CA GLY A 39 -4.67 -6.17 -0.48
C GLY A 39 -4.27 -5.98 -1.95
N VAL A 40 -3.32 -6.79 -2.42
CA VAL A 40 -2.88 -6.78 -3.83
C VAL A 40 -4.01 -7.23 -4.77
N ALA A 41 -4.77 -8.27 -4.41
CA ALA A 41 -5.88 -8.77 -5.22
C ALA A 41 -7.00 -7.72 -5.35
N VAL A 42 -7.42 -7.12 -4.25
CA VAL A 42 -8.43 -6.05 -4.26
C VAL A 42 -7.93 -4.84 -5.04
N GLY A 43 -6.66 -4.43 -4.82
CA GLY A 43 -6.02 -3.38 -5.63
C GLY A 43 -6.02 -3.72 -7.12
N GLY A 44 -5.73 -4.99 -7.47
CA GLY A 44 -5.77 -5.48 -8.85
C GLY A 44 -7.17 -5.41 -9.46
N ILE A 45 -8.19 -5.80 -8.71
CA ILE A 45 -9.59 -5.70 -9.17
C ILE A 45 -9.97 -4.24 -9.40
N ILE A 46 -9.70 -3.36 -8.43
CA ILE A 46 -9.99 -1.91 -8.54
C ILE A 46 -9.23 -1.32 -9.73
N GLY A 47 -7.94 -1.65 -9.88
CA GLY A 47 -7.12 -1.21 -11.00
C GLY A 47 -7.69 -1.68 -12.35
N SER A 48 -8.12 -2.93 -12.44
CA SER A 48 -8.74 -3.47 -13.66
C SER A 48 -10.04 -2.74 -14.00
N VAL A 49 -10.90 -2.51 -13.01
CA VAL A 49 -12.14 -1.74 -13.20
C VAL A 49 -11.83 -0.31 -13.65
N LEU A 50 -10.87 0.34 -13.01
CA LEU A 50 -10.46 1.70 -13.38
C LEU A 50 -9.85 1.75 -14.79
N ALA A 51 -9.04 0.76 -15.16
CA ALA A 51 -8.45 0.67 -16.50
C ALA A 51 -9.55 0.52 -17.58
N VAL A 52 -10.52 -0.38 -17.35
CA VAL A 52 -11.65 -0.55 -18.25
C VAL A 52 -12.52 0.72 -18.33
N ALA A 53 -12.78 1.36 -17.18
CA ALA A 53 -13.59 2.58 -17.12
C ALA A 53 -12.86 3.83 -17.65
N SER A 54 -11.53 3.80 -17.78
CA SER A 54 -10.71 4.99 -18.08
C SER A 54 -11.13 5.78 -19.35
N PRO A 55 -11.69 5.19 -20.44
CA PRO A 55 -12.11 5.97 -21.59
C PRO A 55 -13.42 6.76 -21.35
N TRP A 56 -14.26 6.29 -20.44
CA TRP A 56 -15.58 6.90 -20.18
C TRP A 56 -15.56 7.79 -18.94
N LEU A 57 -14.74 7.45 -17.94
CA LEU A 57 -14.72 8.12 -16.65
C LEU A 57 -14.47 9.63 -16.75
N PRO A 58 -13.47 10.13 -17.51
CA PRO A 58 -13.27 11.57 -17.64
C PRO A 58 -14.46 12.28 -18.30
N ARG A 59 -15.12 11.62 -19.26
CA ARG A 59 -16.28 12.17 -19.97
C ARG A 59 -17.52 12.31 -19.08
N ALA A 60 -17.59 11.56 -17.98
CA ALA A 60 -18.65 11.71 -16.98
C ALA A 60 -18.49 12.99 -16.14
N PHE A 61 -17.28 13.55 -16.07
CA PHE A 61 -16.98 14.76 -15.28
C PHE A 61 -16.77 16.01 -16.13
N THR A 62 -16.49 15.87 -17.42
CA THR A 62 -16.26 17.01 -18.31
C THR A 62 -16.75 16.73 -19.73
N SER A 63 -17.33 17.74 -20.36
CA SER A 63 -17.66 17.75 -21.79
C SER A 63 -16.48 18.16 -22.68
N GLU A 64 -15.40 18.65 -22.07
CA GLU A 64 -14.22 19.11 -22.80
C GLU A 64 -13.40 17.92 -23.27
N VAL A 65 -13.35 17.71 -24.58
CA VAL A 65 -12.68 16.55 -25.20
C VAL A 65 -11.17 16.56 -24.93
N SER A 66 -10.54 17.73 -24.92
CA SER A 66 -9.10 17.85 -24.67
C SER A 66 -8.72 17.39 -23.27
N VAL A 67 -9.53 17.69 -22.27
CA VAL A 67 -9.34 17.24 -20.88
C VAL A 67 -9.57 15.74 -20.78
N ALA A 68 -10.62 15.21 -21.39
CA ALA A 68 -10.93 13.78 -21.35
C ALA A 68 -9.83 12.93 -22.00
N THR A 69 -9.31 13.35 -23.15
CA THR A 69 -8.21 12.64 -23.84
C THR A 69 -6.90 12.69 -23.08
N THR A 70 -6.61 13.79 -22.38
CA THR A 70 -5.43 13.96 -21.55
C THR A 70 -5.51 13.11 -20.26
N ALA A 71 -6.70 13.00 -19.66
CA ALA A 71 -6.88 12.27 -18.41
C ALA A 71 -6.85 10.73 -18.59
N THR A 72 -7.31 10.21 -19.72
CA THR A 72 -7.40 8.76 -19.96
C THR A 72 -6.07 8.03 -19.77
N PRO A 73 -4.94 8.40 -20.40
CA PRO A 73 -3.67 7.72 -20.19
C PRO A 73 -3.12 7.87 -18.76
N ALA A 74 -3.38 8.99 -18.09
CA ALA A 74 -3.01 9.18 -16.70
C ALA A 74 -3.79 8.21 -15.77
N LEU A 75 -5.08 7.98 -16.03
CA LEU A 75 -5.90 7.00 -15.32
C LEU A 75 -5.38 5.57 -15.53
N LEU A 76 -4.91 5.23 -16.72
CA LEU A 76 -4.30 3.90 -16.98
C LEU A 76 -3.03 3.70 -16.17
N VAL A 77 -2.19 4.73 -16.04
CA VAL A 77 -1.01 4.68 -15.17
C VAL A 77 -1.43 4.51 -13.70
N ALA A 78 -2.41 5.28 -13.23
CA ALA A 78 -2.94 5.13 -11.88
C ALA A 78 -3.51 3.72 -11.65
N ALA A 79 -4.28 3.19 -12.59
CA ALA A 79 -4.86 1.85 -12.55
C ALA A 79 -3.79 0.76 -12.43
N SER A 80 -2.69 0.89 -13.18
CA SER A 80 -1.57 -0.07 -13.14
C SER A 80 -0.87 -0.16 -11.79
N ALA A 81 -0.92 0.91 -10.99
CA ALA A 81 -0.30 0.97 -9.66
C ALA A 81 -1.26 0.58 -8.51
N MET A 82 -2.53 0.32 -8.77
CA MET A 82 -3.50 -0.04 -7.72
C MET A 82 -3.11 -1.28 -6.90
N PRO A 83 -2.54 -2.37 -7.48
CA PRO A 83 -2.06 -3.50 -6.69
C PRO A 83 -0.94 -3.10 -5.72
N LEU A 84 -0.03 -2.23 -6.16
CA LEU A 84 1.04 -1.68 -5.32
C LEU A 84 0.47 -0.82 -4.19
N ALA A 85 -0.52 0.04 -4.49
CA ALA A 85 -1.21 0.84 -3.50
C ALA A 85 -1.89 -0.03 -2.43
N GLY A 86 -2.53 -1.15 -2.83
CA GLY A 86 -3.12 -2.11 -1.90
C GLY A 86 -2.09 -2.71 -0.92
N ALA A 87 -0.88 -3.01 -1.39
CA ALA A 87 0.22 -3.45 -0.53
C ALA A 87 0.68 -2.34 0.43
N VAL A 88 0.84 -1.11 -0.06
CA VAL A 88 1.26 0.04 0.76
C VAL A 88 0.27 0.31 1.87
N TYR A 89 -1.02 0.39 1.56
CA TYR A 89 -2.06 0.63 2.57
C TYR A 89 -2.11 -0.45 3.65
N LEU A 90 -1.87 -1.71 3.27
CA LEU A 90 -1.74 -2.78 4.25
C LEU A 90 -0.58 -2.53 5.22
N PHE A 91 0.62 -2.27 4.69
CA PHE A 91 1.79 -2.03 5.53
C PHE A 91 1.63 -0.80 6.41
N ASP A 92 1.06 0.28 5.87
CA ASP A 92 0.75 1.48 6.63
C ASP A 92 -0.26 1.18 7.77
N GLY A 93 -1.29 0.38 7.49
CA GLY A 93 -2.27 -0.05 8.49
C GLY A 93 -1.64 -0.90 9.59
N VAL A 94 -0.79 -1.87 9.25
CA VAL A 94 -0.08 -2.72 10.21
C VAL A 94 0.85 -1.90 11.11
N LEU A 95 1.65 -0.99 10.54
CA LEU A 95 2.57 -0.16 11.30
C LEU A 95 1.83 0.88 12.15
N THR A 96 0.72 1.41 11.67
CA THR A 96 -0.17 2.30 12.44
C THR A 96 -0.77 1.55 13.65
N GLY A 97 -1.28 0.34 13.41
CA GLY A 97 -1.83 -0.52 14.48
C GLY A 97 -0.78 -0.94 15.51
N ALA A 98 0.48 -1.05 15.11
CA ALA A 98 1.62 -1.30 16.02
C ALA A 98 2.13 -0.05 16.76
N GLY A 99 1.54 1.13 16.53
CA GLY A 99 1.96 2.37 17.15
C GLY A 99 3.24 3.01 16.58
N ASP A 100 3.73 2.53 15.43
CA ASP A 100 4.99 2.97 14.80
C ASP A 100 4.79 4.21 13.90
N GLY A 101 3.91 5.13 14.31
CA GLY A 101 3.54 6.32 13.55
C GLY A 101 4.72 7.27 13.28
N ARG A 102 5.69 7.34 14.21
CA ARG A 102 6.90 8.15 14.02
C ARG A 102 7.75 7.64 12.85
N TYR A 103 7.87 6.33 12.71
CA TYR A 103 8.54 5.73 11.56
C TYR A 103 7.79 6.02 10.26
N LEU A 104 6.45 5.88 10.26
CA LEU A 104 5.63 6.19 9.08
C LEU A 104 5.80 7.62 8.60
N ALA A 105 5.83 8.58 9.53
CA ALA A 105 6.08 9.98 9.21
C ALA A 105 7.47 10.19 8.57
N GLY A 106 8.52 9.61 9.18
CA GLY A 106 9.87 9.65 8.63
C GLY A 106 9.98 8.96 7.27
N ALA A 107 9.37 7.78 7.11
CA ALA A 107 9.32 7.07 5.83
C ALA A 107 8.62 7.89 4.75
N GLY A 108 7.55 8.63 5.11
CA GLY A 108 6.89 9.57 4.22
C GLY A 108 7.83 10.66 3.70
N LEU A 109 8.64 11.25 4.59
CA LEU A 109 9.64 12.25 4.20
C LEU A 109 10.73 11.66 3.30
N VAL A 110 11.21 10.44 3.59
CA VAL A 110 12.22 9.75 2.77
C VAL A 110 11.69 9.48 1.36
N THR A 111 10.42 9.15 1.20
CA THR A 111 9.83 8.92 -0.13
C THR A 111 9.76 10.19 -0.98
N LEU A 112 9.75 11.38 -0.36
CA LEU A 112 9.78 12.65 -1.09
C LEU A 112 11.14 12.94 -1.75
N VAL A 113 12.24 12.37 -1.23
CA VAL A 113 13.59 12.64 -1.72
C VAL A 113 13.75 12.29 -3.20
N PRO A 114 13.40 11.10 -3.71
CA PRO A 114 13.43 10.82 -5.14
C PRO A 114 12.24 11.41 -5.91
N TYR A 115 11.09 11.59 -5.24
CA TYR A 115 9.87 12.07 -5.88
C TYR A 115 9.95 13.55 -6.28
N LEU A 116 10.40 14.44 -5.38
CA LEU A 116 10.45 15.88 -5.64
C LEU A 116 11.35 16.25 -6.82
N PRO A 117 12.63 15.80 -6.91
CA PRO A 117 13.45 16.13 -8.07
C PRO A 117 12.87 15.59 -9.37
N LEU A 118 12.26 14.39 -9.33
CA LEU A 118 11.63 13.82 -10.52
C LEU A 118 10.45 14.66 -10.99
N THR A 119 9.60 15.13 -10.09
CA THR A 119 8.48 16.01 -10.45
C THR A 119 8.94 17.35 -11.01
N VAL A 120 10.05 17.90 -10.50
CA VAL A 120 10.65 19.12 -11.05
C VAL A 120 11.18 18.87 -12.47
N VAL A 121 11.85 17.74 -12.72
CA VAL A 121 12.35 17.36 -14.04
C VAL A 121 11.21 17.19 -15.03
N VAL A 122 10.11 16.53 -14.61
CA VAL A 122 8.90 16.39 -15.42
C VAL A 122 8.27 17.76 -15.71
N ALA A 123 8.12 18.61 -14.69
CA ALA A 123 7.52 19.94 -14.85
C ALA A 123 8.31 20.85 -15.78
N ARG A 124 9.63 20.68 -15.85
CA ARG A 124 10.52 21.44 -16.76
C ARG A 124 10.66 20.84 -18.15
N GLY A 125 10.01 19.71 -18.43
CA GLY A 125 10.07 19.06 -19.74
C GLY A 125 11.44 18.47 -20.10
N TRP A 126 12.29 18.15 -19.10
CA TRP A 126 13.68 17.69 -19.33
C TRP A 126 13.79 16.18 -19.58
N LEU A 127 12.71 15.43 -19.56
CA LEU A 127 12.73 14.00 -19.86
C LEU A 127 12.65 13.76 -21.38
N PRO A 128 13.71 13.18 -22.01
CA PRO A 128 13.76 12.93 -23.45
C PRO A 128 13.04 11.62 -23.83
N LEU A 129 11.86 11.34 -23.26
CA LEU A 129 11.19 10.06 -23.42
C LEU A 129 10.01 10.17 -24.40
N THR A 130 9.61 9.03 -24.95
CA THR A 130 8.65 8.80 -26.07
C THR A 130 7.30 9.54 -25.95
N PHE A 131 6.93 9.98 -24.75
CA PHE A 131 5.87 10.94 -24.53
C PHE A 131 6.50 12.27 -24.16
N SER A 132 6.49 13.22 -25.07
CA SER A 132 7.01 14.56 -24.82
C SER A 132 6.41 15.15 -23.55
N THR A 133 7.25 15.38 -22.54
CA THR A 133 6.81 16.09 -21.30
C THR A 133 6.38 17.53 -21.61
N ALA A 134 6.73 18.05 -22.77
CA ALA A 134 6.30 19.36 -23.27
C ALA A 134 4.80 19.38 -23.66
N SER A 135 4.17 18.23 -23.89
CA SER A 135 2.73 18.18 -24.13
C SER A 135 1.95 18.07 -22.80
N PRO A 136 0.76 18.68 -22.69
CA PRO A 136 -0.06 18.56 -21.47
C PRO A 136 -0.34 17.10 -21.08
N THR A 137 -0.62 16.25 -22.06
CA THR A 137 -0.84 14.81 -21.87
C THR A 137 0.41 14.10 -21.37
N GLY A 138 1.56 14.36 -21.99
CA GLY A 138 2.82 13.75 -21.58
C GLY A 138 3.25 14.18 -20.17
N GLY A 139 3.14 15.46 -19.87
CA GLY A 139 3.43 15.99 -18.54
C GLY A 139 2.56 15.34 -17.45
N LEU A 140 1.26 15.23 -17.69
CA LEU A 140 0.34 14.59 -16.76
C LEU A 140 0.64 13.10 -16.57
N VAL A 141 0.89 12.35 -17.64
CA VAL A 141 1.25 10.92 -17.58
C VAL A 141 2.53 10.71 -16.76
N TRP A 142 3.57 11.50 -17.02
CA TRP A 142 4.82 11.38 -16.27
C TRP A 142 4.70 11.78 -14.82
N LEU A 143 3.85 12.76 -14.50
CA LEU A 143 3.53 13.12 -13.12
C LEU A 143 2.88 11.93 -12.38
N TRP A 144 1.94 11.26 -13.05
CA TRP A 144 1.31 10.07 -12.50
C TRP A 144 2.27 8.88 -12.40
N VAL A 145 3.18 8.69 -13.34
CA VAL A 145 4.26 7.68 -13.25
C VAL A 145 5.14 7.97 -12.03
N ALA A 146 5.57 9.21 -11.84
CA ALA A 146 6.37 9.61 -10.69
C ALA A 146 5.64 9.33 -9.37
N PHE A 147 4.36 9.70 -9.26
CA PHE A 147 3.55 9.45 -8.07
C PHE A 147 3.26 7.96 -7.86
N ALA A 148 2.70 7.30 -8.88
CA ALA A 148 2.18 5.94 -8.76
C ALA A 148 3.29 4.89 -8.61
N TRP A 149 4.43 5.09 -9.26
CA TRP A 149 5.51 4.10 -9.25
C TRP A 149 6.69 4.51 -8.37
N VAL A 150 7.15 5.77 -8.44
CA VAL A 150 8.32 6.19 -7.65
C VAL A 150 7.93 6.45 -6.21
N PHE A 151 6.93 7.32 -5.97
CA PHE A 151 6.52 7.64 -4.61
C PHE A 151 5.92 6.41 -3.91
N MET A 152 4.93 5.74 -4.52
CA MET A 152 4.31 4.55 -3.93
C MET A 152 5.27 3.36 -3.85
N GLY A 153 6.17 3.18 -4.83
CA GLY A 153 7.21 2.15 -4.82
C GLY A 153 8.19 2.34 -3.67
N MET A 154 8.69 3.57 -3.47
CA MET A 154 9.53 3.90 -2.32
C MET A 154 8.80 3.73 -0.99
N ARG A 155 7.51 4.09 -0.95
CA ARG A 155 6.66 3.85 0.22
C ARG A 155 6.53 2.36 0.52
N ALA A 156 6.22 1.53 -0.50
CA ALA A 156 6.17 0.08 -0.37
C ALA A 156 7.49 -0.52 0.12
N LEU A 157 8.61 -0.01 -0.39
CA LEU A 157 9.95 -0.46 0.02
C LEU A 157 10.22 -0.13 1.49
N THR A 158 10.05 1.13 1.89
CA THR A 158 10.35 1.58 3.26
C THR A 158 9.44 0.90 4.29
N THR A 159 8.13 0.87 4.06
CA THR A 159 7.17 0.25 4.98
C THR A 159 7.25 -1.28 4.95
N GLY A 160 7.47 -1.88 3.77
CA GLY A 160 7.66 -3.32 3.62
C GLY A 160 8.94 -3.84 4.29
N LEU A 161 10.06 -3.13 4.19
CA LEU A 161 11.28 -3.47 4.91
C LEU A 161 11.09 -3.37 6.43
N ARG A 162 10.39 -2.34 6.90
CA ARG A 162 10.06 -2.20 8.32
C ARG A 162 9.15 -3.32 8.81
N ALA A 163 8.11 -3.66 8.04
CA ALA A 163 7.16 -4.71 8.38
C ALA A 163 7.83 -6.10 8.45
N ARG A 164 8.84 -6.36 7.61
CA ARG A 164 9.65 -7.60 7.66
C ARG A 164 10.64 -7.58 8.83
N GLY A 165 11.09 -6.42 9.26
CA GLY A 165 11.98 -6.26 10.41
C GLY A 165 11.24 -6.53 11.73
N GLY A 166 11.97 -7.01 12.78
CA GLY A 166 11.39 -7.30 14.10
C GLY A 166 11.15 -6.05 14.98
N ALA A 167 11.54 -4.87 14.54
CA ALA A 167 11.60 -3.68 15.39
C ALA A 167 10.23 -3.11 15.82
N TRP A 168 9.17 -3.35 15.05
CA TRP A 168 7.78 -2.94 15.36
C TRP A 168 7.02 -3.95 16.24
N ARG A 169 7.60 -5.13 16.45
CA ARG A 169 7.02 -6.26 17.21
C ARG A 169 7.35 -6.22 18.71
N ARG A 170 7.71 -5.05 19.25
CA ARG A 170 8.08 -4.88 20.66
C ARG A 170 6.87 -4.63 21.53
#